data_df59b82aedf10508d2db9199bedb7521
#
_entry.id   df59b82aedf10508d2db9199bedb7521
#
_cell.length_a   1.000
_cell.length_b   1.000
_cell.length_c   1.000
_cell.angle_alpha   90.00
_cell.angle_beta   90.00
_cell.angle_gamma   90.00
#
_symmetry.space_group_name_H-M   'P 1'
#
loop_
_entity.id
_entity.type
_entity.pdbx_description
1 polymer ?
#
loop_
_entity_poly.entity_id
_entity_poly.type
_entity_poly.pdbx_seq_one_letter_code
_entity_poly.pdbx_strand_id
1 'polypeptide(L)'
;MESNPSPKDLEPITYKDLSSLENYVFEITKTSEYDEIVPDIISSVDLYKSGKKSQNYPYFIPDNSLHYLPKLNTPSEILNSIKLKQLHSNLPDYHKYTNLKLHFSISVDGCSLKSFYNICYDKKINNALLVVKDSENNIFGAYASDMFYPTNKFFGTAECFLFTFYKENKIHVFNSTKKNEHYMYCDDYQICFGCSDDYFSLCLSNNFLDGYSQKTQTYDNENLTKSDKFIITKLELWGFEG
;
A
#
# COMPACT_ATOMS: atom_id res chain seq x y z
N MET A 1 -4.63 11.01 29.63
CA MET A 1 -5.70 10.03 29.38
C MET A 1 -6.95 10.83 29.09
N GLU A 2 -7.17 11.15 27.83
CA GLU A 2 -8.42 11.76 27.39
C GLU A 2 -9.45 10.66 27.25
N SER A 3 -10.56 10.80 27.97
CA SER A 3 -11.67 9.85 27.94
C SER A 3 -12.38 9.97 26.58
N ASN A 4 -12.58 8.87 25.89
CA ASN A 4 -13.45 8.84 24.71
C ASN A 4 -14.82 9.44 25.06
N PRO A 5 -15.38 10.32 24.22
CA PRO A 5 -16.69 10.90 24.45
C PRO A 5 -17.76 9.82 24.57
N SER A 6 -18.71 10.03 25.46
CA SER A 6 -19.82 9.07 25.63
C SER A 6 -20.76 9.15 24.42
N PRO A 7 -21.50 8.07 24.12
CA PRO A 7 -22.45 8.05 23.00
C PRO A 7 -23.54 9.13 23.02
N LYS A 8 -23.67 9.86 24.10
CA LYS A 8 -24.67 10.97 24.27
C LYS A 8 -24.10 12.33 23.80
N ASP A 9 -22.80 12.43 23.58
CA ASP A 9 -22.12 13.70 23.28
C ASP A 9 -21.86 13.91 21.77
N LEU A 10 -22.38 13.00 20.92
CA LEU A 10 -22.23 13.08 19.47
C LEU A 10 -23.35 13.96 18.89
N GLU A 11 -22.99 15.09 18.29
CA GLU A 11 -23.92 15.93 17.55
C GLU A 11 -24.50 15.17 16.34
N PRO A 12 -25.78 15.37 16.02
CA PRO A 12 -26.38 14.73 14.86
C PRO A 12 -25.72 15.23 13.56
N ILE A 13 -25.47 14.32 12.63
CA ILE A 13 -24.89 14.63 11.31
C ILE A 13 -25.74 15.71 10.63
N THR A 14 -25.09 16.77 10.15
CA THR A 14 -25.77 17.86 9.45
C THR A 14 -26.21 17.43 8.04
N TYR A 15 -27.23 18.09 7.47
CA TYR A 15 -27.75 17.82 6.13
C TYR A 15 -26.66 17.87 5.03
N LYS A 16 -25.59 18.64 5.27
CA LYS A 16 -24.44 18.77 4.37
C LYS A 16 -23.59 17.48 4.33
N ASP A 17 -23.53 16.77 5.44
CA ASP A 17 -22.79 15.51 5.55
C ASP A 17 -23.54 14.35 4.88
N LEU A 18 -24.87 14.36 4.95
CA LEU A 18 -25.72 13.35 4.31
C LEU A 18 -25.66 13.46 2.77
N SER A 19 -25.67 14.68 2.22
CA SER A 19 -25.57 14.88 0.78
C SER A 19 -24.17 14.52 0.25
N SER A 20 -23.15 14.69 1.07
CA SER A 20 -21.78 14.24 0.77
C SER A 20 -21.69 12.71 0.73
N LEU A 21 -22.38 12.03 1.65
CA LEU A 21 -22.46 10.57 1.70
C LEU A 21 -23.24 10.01 0.50
N GLU A 22 -24.34 10.62 0.13
CA GLU A 22 -25.15 10.24 -1.05
C GLU A 22 -24.38 10.41 -2.35
N ASN A 23 -23.62 11.48 -2.49
CA ASN A 23 -22.75 11.70 -3.64
C ASN A 23 -21.61 10.65 -3.68
N TYR A 24 -21.05 10.28 -2.53
CA TYR A 24 -20.04 9.24 -2.43
C TYR A 24 -20.60 7.87 -2.83
N VAL A 25 -21.78 7.48 -2.31
CA VAL A 25 -22.47 6.24 -2.70
C VAL A 25 -22.78 6.25 -4.20
N PHE A 26 -23.25 7.38 -4.75
CA PHE A 26 -23.55 7.52 -6.17
C PHE A 26 -22.31 7.38 -7.07
N GLU A 27 -21.17 7.92 -6.64
CA GLU A 27 -19.90 7.73 -7.39
C GLU A 27 -19.38 6.29 -7.32
N ILE A 28 -19.51 5.63 -6.16
CA ILE A 28 -19.11 4.22 -6.00
C ILE A 28 -19.99 3.31 -6.85
N THR A 29 -21.30 3.53 -6.93
CA THR A 29 -22.23 2.69 -7.70
C THR A 29 -22.02 2.76 -9.21
N LYS A 30 -21.27 3.73 -9.71
CA LYS A 30 -20.90 3.83 -11.14
C LYS A 30 -19.75 2.90 -11.55
N THR A 31 -19.03 2.34 -10.60
CA THR A 31 -17.86 1.49 -10.85
C THR A 31 -18.18 0.06 -10.41
N SER A 32 -18.11 -0.89 -11.33
CA SER A 32 -18.33 -2.32 -11.06
C SER A 32 -17.37 -2.96 -10.03
N GLU A 33 -16.35 -2.21 -9.58
CA GLU A 33 -15.37 -2.66 -8.60
C GLU A 33 -15.90 -2.72 -7.15
N TYR A 34 -17.10 -2.18 -6.89
CA TYR A 34 -17.66 -2.03 -5.52
C TYR A 34 -18.91 -2.84 -5.25
N ASP A 35 -19.29 -3.75 -6.19
CA ASP A 35 -20.55 -4.50 -6.11
C ASP A 35 -20.76 -5.27 -4.80
N GLU A 36 -19.69 -5.68 -4.12
CA GLU A 36 -19.77 -6.39 -2.83
C GLU A 36 -19.93 -5.45 -1.61
N ILE A 37 -19.46 -4.21 -1.70
CA ILE A 37 -19.46 -3.24 -0.57
C ILE A 37 -20.67 -2.30 -0.64
N VAL A 38 -21.15 -2.01 -1.83
CA VAL A 38 -22.29 -1.11 -2.06
C VAL A 38 -23.57 -1.51 -1.30
N PRO A 39 -23.96 -2.79 -1.21
CA PRO A 39 -25.15 -3.18 -0.45
C PRO A 39 -25.06 -2.83 1.03
N ASP A 40 -23.89 -3.00 1.65
CA ASP A 40 -23.69 -2.69 3.07
C ASP A 40 -23.70 -1.19 3.35
N ILE A 41 -23.13 -0.40 2.44
CA ILE A 41 -23.14 1.06 2.54
C ILE A 41 -24.56 1.60 2.34
N ILE A 42 -25.29 1.12 1.32
CA ILE A 42 -26.67 1.52 1.05
C ILE A 42 -27.58 1.15 2.23
N SER A 43 -27.44 -0.05 2.79
CA SER A 43 -28.22 -0.48 3.95
C SER A 43 -27.95 0.38 5.18
N SER A 44 -26.71 0.82 5.37
CA SER A 44 -26.33 1.72 6.47
C SER A 44 -26.93 3.12 6.32
N VAL A 45 -26.98 3.65 5.09
CA VAL A 45 -27.61 4.94 4.77
C VAL A 45 -29.14 4.87 4.98
N ASP A 46 -29.79 3.79 4.53
CA ASP A 46 -31.24 3.59 4.67
C ASP A 46 -31.65 3.41 6.14
N LEU A 47 -30.85 2.70 6.93
CA LEU A 47 -31.05 2.56 8.38
C LEU A 47 -30.93 3.90 9.08
N TYR A 48 -29.96 4.72 8.70
CA TYR A 48 -29.80 6.06 9.24
C TYR A 48 -30.99 6.98 8.91
N LYS A 49 -31.44 6.99 7.64
CA LYS A 49 -32.61 7.75 7.18
C LYS A 49 -33.91 7.33 7.90
N SER A 50 -34.03 6.06 8.28
CA SER A 50 -35.19 5.51 8.97
C SER A 50 -35.16 5.76 10.48
N GLY A 51 -34.11 6.35 11.04
CA GLY A 51 -33.93 6.59 12.48
C GLY A 51 -33.83 5.29 13.32
N LYS A 52 -33.63 4.15 12.70
CA LYS A 52 -33.52 2.85 13.38
C LYS A 52 -32.06 2.60 13.79
N LYS A 53 -31.84 2.30 15.07
CA LYS A 53 -30.52 1.89 15.57
C LYS A 53 -30.23 0.45 15.12
N SER A 54 -29.10 0.22 14.45
CA SER A 54 -28.58 -1.11 14.21
C SER A 54 -27.92 -1.64 15.50
N GLN A 55 -28.20 -2.88 15.88
CA GLN A 55 -27.56 -3.52 17.03
C GLN A 55 -26.08 -3.88 16.75
N ASN A 56 -25.70 -3.99 15.49
CA ASN A 56 -24.36 -4.41 15.08
C ASN A 56 -23.41 -3.27 14.72
N TYR A 57 -23.96 -2.07 14.45
CA TYR A 57 -23.16 -0.87 14.11
C TYR A 57 -23.69 0.31 14.92
N PRO A 58 -23.26 0.46 16.19
CA PRO A 58 -23.86 1.44 17.09
C PRO A 58 -23.69 2.90 16.65
N TYR A 59 -22.67 3.20 15.86
CA TYR A 59 -22.44 4.56 15.31
C TYR A 59 -21.57 4.49 14.06
N PHE A 60 -22.02 5.10 12.96
CA PHE A 60 -21.14 5.49 11.88
C PHE A 60 -20.45 6.79 12.33
N ILE A 61 -19.24 6.70 12.83
CA ILE A 61 -18.38 7.86 13.01
C ILE A 61 -17.69 8.04 11.65
N PRO A 62 -17.92 9.14 10.93
CA PRO A 62 -17.06 9.48 9.81
C PRO A 62 -15.68 9.77 10.40
N ASP A 63 -14.82 8.77 10.43
CA ASP A 63 -13.40 9.01 10.63
C ASP A 63 -12.94 9.76 9.38
N ASN A 64 -12.63 11.04 9.53
CA ASN A 64 -12.08 11.86 8.45
C ASN A 64 -10.79 11.24 7.87
N SER A 65 -10.11 10.36 8.61
CA SER A 65 -8.97 9.58 8.12
C SER A 65 -9.40 8.48 7.12
N LEU A 66 -10.68 8.02 7.17
CA LEU A 66 -11.23 7.05 6.22
C LEU A 66 -11.52 7.62 4.83
N HIS A 67 -11.51 8.95 4.66
CA HIS A 67 -11.92 9.60 3.42
C HIS A 67 -10.76 10.07 2.53
N TYR A 68 -9.52 10.05 3.00
CA TYR A 68 -8.40 10.42 2.15
C TYR A 68 -7.98 9.23 1.28
N LEU A 69 -8.33 9.30 0.01
CA LEU A 69 -7.76 8.42 -1.02
C LEU A 69 -6.68 9.22 -1.75
N PRO A 70 -5.42 8.80 -1.73
CA PRO A 70 -4.36 9.53 -2.43
C PRO A 70 -4.66 9.57 -3.92
N LYS A 71 -4.48 10.74 -4.54
CA LYS A 71 -4.58 10.85 -5.98
C LYS A 71 -3.32 10.27 -6.61
N LEU A 72 -3.51 9.52 -7.69
CA LEU A 72 -2.44 9.05 -8.54
C LEU A 72 -2.29 10.03 -9.72
N ASN A 73 -1.05 10.37 -10.09
CA ASN A 73 -0.81 11.19 -11.28
C ASN A 73 -1.15 10.46 -12.60
N THR A 74 -1.18 9.14 -12.56
CA THR A 74 -1.58 8.26 -13.66
C THR A 74 -2.22 6.99 -13.10
N PRO A 75 -3.15 6.31 -13.80
CA PRO A 75 -3.72 5.05 -13.34
C PRO A 75 -2.64 3.98 -13.12
N SER A 76 -2.75 3.22 -12.02
CA SER A 76 -1.89 2.07 -11.76
C SER A 76 -2.35 0.86 -12.57
N GLU A 77 -1.40 0.09 -13.12
CA GLU A 77 -1.68 -1.21 -13.74
C GLU A 77 -1.82 -2.35 -12.71
N ILE A 78 -1.47 -2.08 -11.43
CA ILE A 78 -1.42 -3.09 -10.35
C ILE A 78 -2.45 -2.80 -9.26
N LEU A 79 -2.54 -1.54 -8.82
CA LEU A 79 -3.34 -1.12 -7.68
C LEU A 79 -4.70 -0.58 -8.13
N ASN A 80 -5.78 -1.17 -7.63
CA ASN A 80 -7.10 -0.54 -7.66
C ASN A 80 -7.30 0.36 -6.42
N SER A 81 -8.40 1.09 -6.37
CA SER A 81 -8.71 2.01 -5.26
C SER A 81 -8.78 1.34 -3.89
N ILE A 82 -9.26 0.09 -3.80
CA ILE A 82 -9.34 -0.67 -2.54
C ILE A 82 -7.93 -0.99 -2.02
N LYS A 83 -7.08 -1.55 -2.89
CA LYS A 83 -5.68 -1.88 -2.54
C LYS A 83 -4.89 -0.63 -2.19
N LEU A 84 -5.07 0.43 -2.98
CA LEU A 84 -4.43 1.72 -2.76
C LEU A 84 -4.80 2.29 -1.37
N LYS A 85 -6.07 2.28 -0.99
CA LYS A 85 -6.54 2.74 0.32
C LYS A 85 -5.92 1.93 1.45
N GLN A 86 -5.92 0.60 1.35
CA GLN A 86 -5.33 -0.27 2.37
C GLN A 86 -3.82 -0.04 2.50
N LEU A 87 -3.11 0.08 1.39
CA LEU A 87 -1.67 0.32 1.38
C LEU A 87 -1.35 1.70 1.99
N HIS A 88 -2.10 2.73 1.58
CA HIS A 88 -1.93 4.09 2.06
C HIS A 88 -2.16 4.21 3.58
N SER A 89 -3.12 3.48 4.15
CA SER A 89 -3.38 3.50 5.61
C SER A 89 -2.24 2.92 6.45
N ASN A 90 -1.31 2.18 5.84
CA ASN A 90 -0.15 1.60 6.50
C ASN A 90 1.15 2.42 6.30
N LEU A 91 1.08 3.52 5.56
CA LEU A 91 2.23 4.41 5.38
C LEU A 91 2.58 5.16 6.68
N PRO A 92 3.84 5.60 6.84
CA PRO A 92 4.22 6.53 7.89
C PRO A 92 3.33 7.77 7.91
N ASP A 93 3.10 8.34 9.10
CA ASP A 93 2.15 9.44 9.31
C ASP A 93 2.38 10.66 8.41
N TYR A 94 3.64 10.96 8.10
CA TYR A 94 4.02 12.09 7.23
C TYR A 94 3.64 11.87 5.75
N HIS A 95 3.28 10.65 5.36
CA HIS A 95 2.78 10.36 4.01
C HIS A 95 1.25 10.19 3.93
N LYS A 96 0.55 10.21 5.06
CA LYS A 96 -0.91 9.94 5.10
C LYS A 96 -1.75 10.93 4.30
N TYR A 97 -1.22 12.11 3.98
CA TYR A 97 -1.94 13.14 3.23
C TYR A 97 -1.24 13.53 1.92
N THR A 98 -0.30 12.71 1.46
CA THR A 98 0.42 12.94 0.21
C THR A 98 -0.22 12.19 -0.95
N ASN A 99 -0.11 12.74 -2.14
CA ASN A 99 -0.48 12.05 -3.38
C ASN A 99 0.66 11.14 -3.83
N LEU A 100 0.36 10.23 -4.75
CA LEU A 100 1.36 9.32 -5.31
C LEU A 100 1.65 9.65 -6.77
N LYS A 101 2.92 9.63 -7.12
CA LYS A 101 3.41 9.84 -8.47
C LYS A 101 4.17 8.62 -8.96
N LEU A 102 3.75 8.09 -10.10
CA LEU A 102 4.48 7.04 -10.80
C LEU A 102 5.78 7.60 -11.34
N HIS A 103 6.90 7.02 -10.94
CA HIS A 103 8.23 7.41 -11.40
C HIS A 103 8.86 6.39 -12.32
N PHE A 104 8.54 5.12 -12.13
CA PHE A 104 9.06 4.02 -12.94
C PHE A 104 8.01 2.92 -13.10
N SER A 105 7.94 2.34 -14.29
CA SER A 105 7.16 1.15 -14.59
C SER A 105 7.89 0.31 -15.64
N ILE A 106 8.01 -1.00 -15.44
CA ILE A 106 8.63 -1.87 -16.45
C ILE A 106 7.87 -1.87 -17.76
N SER A 107 6.57 -1.53 -17.76
CA SER A 107 5.75 -1.42 -18.97
C SER A 107 6.12 -0.21 -19.83
N VAL A 108 6.67 0.85 -19.25
CA VAL A 108 7.00 2.12 -19.93
C VAL A 108 8.51 2.31 -20.05
N ASP A 109 9.25 2.09 -18.96
CA ASP A 109 10.67 2.43 -18.86
C ASP A 109 11.59 1.24 -19.14
N GLY A 110 10.99 0.04 -19.34
CA GLY A 110 11.71 -1.19 -19.61
C GLY A 110 12.26 -1.87 -18.36
N CYS A 111 12.87 -3.05 -18.55
CA CYS A 111 13.30 -3.94 -17.48
C CYS A 111 14.81 -3.77 -17.19
N SER A 112 15.24 -2.59 -16.71
CA SER A 112 16.65 -2.29 -16.45
C SER A 112 16.85 -1.66 -15.09
N LEU A 113 17.58 -2.34 -14.21
CA LEU A 113 17.96 -1.83 -12.90
C LEU A 113 18.77 -0.52 -12.99
N LYS A 114 19.64 -0.41 -13.99
CA LYS A 114 20.41 0.81 -14.24
C LYS A 114 19.48 2.00 -14.57
N SER A 115 18.47 1.80 -15.42
CA SER A 115 17.49 2.84 -15.74
C SER A 115 16.68 3.22 -14.50
N PHE A 116 16.30 2.23 -13.68
CA PHE A 116 15.61 2.43 -12.41
C PHE A 116 16.42 3.33 -11.46
N TYR A 117 17.72 3.02 -11.23
CA TYR A 117 18.58 3.84 -10.37
C TYR A 117 18.78 5.26 -10.91
N ASN A 118 18.95 5.42 -12.22
CA ASN A 118 19.06 6.74 -12.83
C ASN A 118 17.80 7.57 -12.58
N ILE A 119 16.61 6.97 -12.74
CA ILE A 119 15.34 7.66 -12.48
C ILE A 119 15.21 8.03 -10.99
N CYS A 120 15.58 7.13 -10.08
CA CYS A 120 15.59 7.44 -8.65
C CYS A 120 16.48 8.62 -8.31
N TYR A 121 17.67 8.64 -8.86
CA TYR A 121 18.66 9.71 -8.65
C TYR A 121 18.21 11.04 -9.26
N ASP A 122 17.82 11.05 -10.54
CA ASP A 122 17.44 12.27 -11.27
C ASP A 122 16.17 12.92 -10.69
N LYS A 123 15.23 12.10 -10.22
CA LYS A 123 13.97 12.55 -9.61
C LYS A 123 14.09 12.78 -8.10
N LYS A 124 15.23 12.45 -7.46
CA LYS A 124 15.48 12.57 -6.02
C LYS A 124 14.41 11.87 -5.18
N ILE A 125 14.13 10.60 -5.50
CA ILE A 125 13.08 9.82 -4.86
C ILE A 125 13.62 9.25 -3.55
N ASN A 126 13.44 9.97 -2.46
CA ASN A 126 13.98 9.59 -1.14
C ASN A 126 13.17 8.47 -0.46
N ASN A 127 11.85 8.46 -0.66
CA ASN A 127 10.97 7.41 -0.14
C ASN A 127 10.05 6.94 -1.27
N ALA A 128 9.72 5.66 -1.29
CA ALA A 128 8.87 5.13 -2.35
C ALA A 128 8.12 3.86 -1.94
N LEU A 129 7.02 3.62 -2.65
CA LEU A 129 6.36 2.32 -2.70
C LEU A 129 6.81 1.58 -3.95
N LEU A 130 7.43 0.42 -3.76
CA LEU A 130 7.73 -0.53 -4.81
C LEU A 130 6.62 -1.59 -4.84
N VAL A 131 5.89 -1.66 -5.95
CA VAL A 131 4.74 -2.55 -6.11
C VAL A 131 5.01 -3.53 -7.23
N VAL A 132 4.83 -4.81 -6.96
CA VAL A 132 5.12 -5.91 -7.89
C VAL A 132 3.88 -6.76 -8.09
N LYS A 133 3.64 -7.20 -9.33
CA LYS A 133 2.68 -8.23 -9.68
C LYS A 133 3.40 -9.35 -10.40
N ASP A 134 3.21 -10.60 -9.94
CA ASP A 134 3.79 -11.78 -10.55
C ASP A 134 2.88 -12.45 -11.59
N SER A 135 3.38 -13.52 -12.20
CA SER A 135 2.66 -14.30 -13.21
C SER A 135 1.47 -15.09 -12.64
N GLU A 136 1.40 -15.28 -11.32
CA GLU A 136 0.27 -15.91 -10.64
C GLU A 136 -0.76 -14.89 -10.13
N ASN A 137 -0.60 -13.60 -10.50
CA ASN A 137 -1.41 -12.47 -10.04
C ASN A 137 -1.28 -12.15 -8.55
N ASN A 138 -0.23 -12.62 -7.86
CA ASN A 138 0.06 -12.13 -6.52
C ASN A 138 0.53 -10.67 -6.63
N ILE A 139 0.08 -9.83 -5.70
CA ILE A 139 0.48 -8.42 -5.61
C ILE A 139 1.16 -8.23 -4.27
N PHE A 140 2.38 -7.75 -4.30
CA PHE A 140 3.24 -7.57 -3.14
C PHE A 140 4.26 -6.46 -3.39
N GLY A 141 5.05 -6.14 -2.38
CA GLY A 141 6.10 -5.14 -2.53
C GLY A 141 6.66 -4.64 -1.21
N ALA A 142 7.21 -3.44 -1.25
CA ALA A 142 7.84 -2.80 -0.09
C ALA A 142 7.61 -1.29 -0.06
N TYR A 143 7.58 -0.73 1.15
CA TYR A 143 7.85 0.67 1.37
C TYR A 143 9.35 0.83 1.66
N ALA A 144 10.01 1.65 0.86
CA ALA A 144 11.41 2.03 0.99
C ALA A 144 11.52 3.38 1.69
N SER A 145 12.25 3.44 2.79
CA SER A 145 12.46 4.67 3.57
C SER A 145 13.63 5.50 3.07
N ASP A 146 14.33 5.05 2.04
CA ASP A 146 15.49 5.71 1.46
C ASP A 146 15.53 5.52 -0.05
N MET A 147 16.35 6.34 -0.73
CA MET A 147 16.52 6.28 -2.17
C MET A 147 17.20 4.97 -2.61
N PHE A 148 16.73 4.41 -3.70
CA PHE A 148 17.39 3.25 -4.31
C PHE A 148 18.67 3.65 -5.05
N TYR A 149 19.79 3.11 -4.64
CA TYR A 149 21.10 3.29 -5.30
C TYR A 149 22.03 2.11 -5.01
N PRO A 150 22.96 1.74 -5.93
CA PRO A 150 23.87 0.64 -5.72
C PRO A 150 24.93 1.03 -4.66
N THR A 151 24.83 0.46 -3.49
CA THR A 151 25.74 0.78 -2.36
C THR A 151 26.54 -0.42 -1.88
N ASN A 152 26.14 -1.66 -2.21
CA ASN A 152 26.74 -2.90 -1.69
C ASN A 152 26.76 -2.97 -0.14
N LYS A 153 25.85 -2.26 0.52
CA LYS A 153 25.68 -2.22 1.98
C LYS A 153 24.21 -2.19 2.31
N PHE A 154 23.87 -2.61 3.53
CA PHE A 154 22.54 -2.41 4.07
C PHE A 154 22.31 -0.94 4.40
N PHE A 155 21.11 -0.43 4.14
CA PHE A 155 20.70 0.94 4.36
C PHE A 155 19.17 1.03 4.60
N GLY A 156 18.64 2.25 4.67
CA GLY A 156 17.26 2.51 5.03
C GLY A 156 17.04 2.55 6.55
N THR A 157 15.78 2.57 6.96
CA THR A 157 15.38 2.68 8.36
C THR A 157 14.35 1.63 8.76
N ALA A 158 14.06 1.54 10.05
CA ALA A 158 13.02 0.65 10.60
C ALA A 158 11.59 1.00 10.14
N GLU A 159 11.40 2.08 9.41
CA GLU A 159 10.13 2.44 8.78
C GLU A 159 9.83 1.62 7.53
N CYS A 160 10.86 0.99 6.92
CA CYS A 160 10.66 0.04 5.83
C CYS A 160 9.72 -1.08 6.27
N PHE A 161 8.82 -1.46 5.38
CA PHE A 161 7.96 -2.63 5.57
C PHE A 161 7.76 -3.36 4.25
N LEU A 162 7.40 -4.63 4.36
CA LEU A 162 6.92 -5.43 3.23
C LEU A 162 5.42 -5.57 3.30
N PHE A 163 4.80 -5.83 2.15
CA PHE A 163 3.38 -6.14 2.09
C PHE A 163 3.05 -7.16 1.02
N THR A 164 1.95 -7.86 1.22
CA THR A 164 1.31 -8.70 0.20
C THR A 164 -0.21 -8.60 0.30
N PHE A 165 -0.90 -8.81 -0.82
CA PHE A 165 -2.35 -8.91 -0.85
C PHE A 165 -2.74 -10.38 -0.99
N TYR A 166 -3.37 -10.92 0.04
CA TYR A 166 -3.93 -12.28 -0.01
C TYR A 166 -5.23 -12.32 -0.83
N LYS A 167 -5.77 -13.54 -0.99
CA LYS A 167 -7.12 -13.74 -1.48
C LYS A 167 -8.08 -12.80 -0.74
N GLU A 168 -9.07 -12.23 -1.44
CA GLU A 168 -10.01 -11.22 -0.92
C GLU A 168 -9.46 -9.78 -0.86
N ASN A 169 -8.36 -9.48 -1.55
CA ASN A 169 -7.78 -8.13 -1.61
C ASN A 169 -7.40 -7.53 -0.25
N LYS A 170 -7.19 -8.36 0.77
CA LYS A 170 -6.78 -7.90 2.10
C LYS A 170 -5.26 -7.79 2.17
N ILE A 171 -4.78 -6.61 2.56
CA ILE A 171 -3.35 -6.37 2.76
C ILE A 171 -2.84 -7.07 4.02
N HIS A 172 -1.66 -7.66 3.93
CA HIS A 172 -0.84 -8.06 5.07
C HIS A 172 0.47 -7.28 5.03
N VAL A 173 0.81 -6.63 6.12
CA VAL A 173 2.01 -5.81 6.26
C VAL A 173 2.97 -6.44 7.26
N PHE A 174 4.23 -6.54 6.86
CA PHE A 174 5.33 -7.06 7.68
C PHE A 174 6.25 -5.89 8.03
N ASN A 175 6.05 -5.33 9.21
CA ASN A 175 6.89 -4.27 9.73
C ASN A 175 8.26 -4.80 10.15
N SER A 176 9.26 -3.91 10.21
CA SER A 176 10.56 -4.25 10.76
C SER A 176 10.45 -4.74 12.21
N THR A 177 11.10 -5.87 12.50
CA THR A 177 11.21 -6.42 13.86
C THR A 177 12.21 -5.67 14.72
N LYS A 178 13.05 -4.82 14.11
CA LYS A 178 14.18 -4.13 14.74
C LYS A 178 15.23 -5.06 15.38
N LYS A 179 15.26 -6.33 14.99
CA LYS A 179 16.26 -7.30 15.46
C LYS A 179 17.61 -7.13 14.77
N ASN A 180 17.63 -6.50 13.59
CA ASN A 180 18.81 -6.09 12.83
C ASN A 180 18.49 -4.84 12.01
N GLU A 181 19.49 -4.29 11.31
CA GLU A 181 19.38 -3.10 10.47
C GLU A 181 19.48 -3.43 8.97
N HIS A 182 19.15 -4.65 8.58
CA HIS A 182 19.21 -5.10 7.19
C HIS A 182 17.95 -4.75 6.40
N TYR A 183 17.52 -3.47 6.44
CA TYR A 183 16.24 -3.05 5.90
C TYR A 183 16.18 -3.10 4.38
N MET A 184 17.17 -2.51 3.71
CA MET A 184 17.31 -2.45 2.26
C MET A 184 18.73 -2.82 1.86
N TYR A 185 18.87 -3.41 0.69
CA TYR A 185 20.17 -3.70 0.06
C TYR A 185 20.03 -3.53 -1.46
N CYS A 186 20.99 -2.83 -2.08
CA CYS A 186 21.05 -2.63 -3.51
C CYS A 186 22.48 -2.77 -4.01
N ASP A 187 22.63 -3.46 -5.12
CA ASP A 187 23.88 -3.55 -5.88
C ASP A 187 23.59 -3.45 -7.40
N ASP A 188 24.56 -3.76 -8.25
CA ASP A 188 24.38 -3.72 -9.71
C ASP A 188 23.53 -4.90 -10.25
N TYR A 189 23.21 -5.88 -9.40
CA TYR A 189 22.54 -7.12 -9.80
C TYR A 189 21.13 -7.27 -9.22
N GLN A 190 20.80 -6.56 -8.14
CA GLN A 190 19.56 -6.79 -7.42
C GLN A 190 19.13 -5.62 -6.52
N ILE A 191 17.84 -5.60 -6.23
CA ILE A 191 17.22 -4.79 -5.15
C ILE A 191 16.64 -5.78 -4.16
N CYS A 192 17.00 -5.65 -2.88
CA CYS A 192 16.55 -6.56 -1.85
C CYS A 192 16.11 -5.83 -0.59
N PHE A 193 15.22 -6.48 0.17
CA PHE A 193 14.71 -6.04 1.46
C PHE A 193 14.83 -7.17 2.48
N GLY A 194 15.26 -6.83 3.69
CA GLY A 194 15.40 -7.78 4.80
C GLY A 194 16.46 -8.84 4.53
N CYS A 195 17.16 -9.27 5.55
CA CYS A 195 18.14 -10.33 5.42
C CYS A 195 18.23 -11.19 6.68
N SER A 196 18.42 -12.47 6.50
CA SER A 196 18.85 -13.43 7.51
C SER A 196 19.75 -14.46 6.83
N ASP A 197 20.90 -14.68 7.42
CA ASP A 197 21.90 -15.58 6.84
C ASP A 197 22.21 -15.21 5.38
N ASP A 198 21.88 -16.06 4.41
CA ASP A 198 22.13 -15.86 2.99
C ASP A 198 20.86 -15.50 2.18
N TYR A 199 19.72 -15.19 2.85
CA TYR A 199 18.44 -14.99 2.19
C TYR A 199 17.87 -13.60 2.45
N PHE A 200 17.11 -13.08 1.46
CA PHE A 200 16.38 -11.83 1.55
C PHE A 200 14.86 -12.09 1.67
N SER A 201 14.17 -11.18 2.39
CA SER A 201 12.70 -11.22 2.48
C SER A 201 12.02 -10.99 1.14
N LEU A 202 12.59 -10.10 0.34
CA LEU A 202 12.23 -9.82 -1.04
C LEU A 202 13.49 -9.49 -1.80
N CYS A 203 13.72 -10.13 -2.93
CA CYS A 203 14.82 -9.84 -3.83
C CYS A 203 14.35 -9.83 -5.27
N LEU A 204 14.67 -8.77 -6.01
CA LEU A 204 14.35 -8.57 -7.42
C LEU A 204 15.63 -8.54 -8.24
N SER A 205 15.67 -9.27 -9.35
CA SER A 205 16.82 -9.34 -10.25
C SER A 205 17.03 -8.03 -11.03
N ASN A 206 18.21 -7.84 -11.60
CA ASN A 206 18.59 -6.61 -12.33
C ASN A 206 17.82 -6.37 -13.64
N ASN A 207 17.15 -7.38 -14.14
CA ASN A 207 16.29 -7.28 -15.33
C ASN A 207 14.81 -7.18 -15.00
N PHE A 208 14.43 -7.18 -13.70
CA PHE A 208 13.04 -7.14 -13.23
C PHE A 208 12.12 -8.20 -13.86
N LEU A 209 12.66 -9.34 -14.30
CA LEU A 209 11.87 -10.43 -14.86
C LEU A 209 11.52 -11.49 -13.80
N ASP A 210 12.34 -11.60 -12.79
CA ASP A 210 12.18 -12.59 -11.72
C ASP A 210 12.66 -12.06 -10.37
N GLY A 211 12.35 -12.82 -9.33
CA GLY A 211 12.79 -12.56 -7.98
C GLY A 211 12.49 -13.74 -7.07
N TYR A 212 12.77 -13.53 -5.79
CA TYR A 212 12.41 -14.50 -4.76
C TYR A 212 12.02 -13.81 -3.45
N SER A 213 11.33 -14.55 -2.60
CA SER A 213 10.94 -14.10 -1.26
C SER A 213 11.10 -15.26 -0.28
N GLN A 214 11.74 -14.98 0.85
CA GLN A 214 11.89 -15.93 1.94
C GLN A 214 11.70 -15.25 3.29
N LYS A 215 11.42 -16.04 4.33
CA LYS A 215 11.31 -15.53 5.69
C LYS A 215 12.67 -15.06 6.20
N THR A 216 12.72 -13.86 6.80
CA THR A 216 13.93 -13.35 7.45
C THR A 216 13.65 -12.80 8.85
N GLN A 217 14.70 -12.59 9.64
CA GLN A 217 14.58 -11.95 10.94
C GLN A 217 14.20 -10.48 10.86
N THR A 218 14.53 -9.80 9.75
CA THR A 218 14.29 -8.35 9.61
C THR A 218 12.81 -8.02 9.66
N TYR A 219 11.98 -8.82 8.94
CA TYR A 219 10.54 -8.56 8.83
C TYR A 219 9.67 -9.66 9.43
N ASP A 220 10.24 -10.79 9.84
CA ASP A 220 9.51 -12.00 10.29
C ASP A 220 8.36 -12.38 9.34
N ASN A 221 8.56 -12.11 8.06
CA ASN A 221 7.56 -12.30 7.01
C ASN A 221 7.35 -13.78 6.69
N GLU A 222 6.17 -14.10 6.22
CA GLU A 222 5.95 -15.29 5.39
C GLU A 222 6.42 -14.99 3.96
N ASN A 223 6.52 -16.02 3.11
CA ASN A 223 6.77 -15.79 1.69
C ASN A 223 5.68 -14.86 1.11
N LEU A 224 6.08 -13.87 0.34
CA LEU A 224 5.16 -12.89 -0.25
C LEU A 224 4.33 -13.50 -1.40
N THR A 225 4.78 -14.65 -1.89
CA THR A 225 4.14 -15.46 -2.95
C THR A 225 4.04 -16.91 -2.49
N LYS A 226 3.27 -17.73 -3.22
CA LYS A 226 3.11 -19.15 -2.87
C LYS A 226 4.40 -19.95 -3.00
N SER A 227 5.26 -19.58 -3.95
CA SER A 227 6.55 -20.18 -4.19
C SER A 227 7.66 -19.21 -3.78
N ASP A 228 8.82 -19.71 -3.38
CA ASP A 228 9.96 -18.86 -3.03
C ASP A 228 10.38 -17.99 -4.22
N LYS A 229 10.32 -18.53 -5.44
CA LYS A 229 10.67 -17.83 -6.68
C LYS A 229 9.42 -17.44 -7.45
N PHE A 230 9.47 -16.28 -8.10
CA PHE A 230 8.36 -15.74 -8.89
C PHE A 230 8.86 -15.07 -10.18
N ILE A 231 7.98 -15.01 -11.17
CA ILE A 231 8.18 -14.27 -12.43
C ILE A 231 7.39 -12.96 -12.34
N ILE A 232 8.08 -11.85 -12.57
CA ILE A 232 7.47 -10.50 -12.52
C ILE A 232 6.79 -10.21 -13.84
N THR A 233 5.54 -9.77 -13.79
CA THR A 233 4.76 -9.34 -14.97
C THR A 233 4.55 -7.83 -14.99
N LYS A 234 4.49 -7.20 -13.82
CA LYS A 234 4.36 -5.74 -13.64
C LYS A 234 5.19 -5.30 -12.44
N LEU A 235 5.79 -4.13 -12.56
CA LEU A 235 6.49 -3.45 -11.47
C LEU A 235 6.28 -1.95 -11.61
N GLU A 236 5.94 -1.31 -10.51
CA GLU A 236 5.72 0.13 -10.41
C GLU A 236 6.47 0.70 -9.21
N LEU A 237 7.10 1.87 -9.39
CA LEU A 237 7.70 2.67 -8.32
C LEU A 237 6.92 3.97 -8.16
N TRP A 238 6.32 4.16 -7.00
CA TRP A 238 5.53 5.32 -6.63
C TRP A 238 6.26 6.16 -5.60
N GLY A 239 6.53 7.43 -5.91
CA GLY A 239 7.00 8.41 -4.94
C GLY A 239 5.85 9.23 -4.37
N PHE A 240 6.15 10.07 -3.37
CA PHE A 240 5.17 10.88 -2.65
C PHE A 240 5.27 12.34 -3.10
N GLU A 241 4.12 12.96 -3.41
CA GLU A 241 3.99 14.38 -3.70
C GLU A 241 3.26 15.08 -2.55
N GLY A 242 3.96 15.99 -1.90
CA GLY A 242 3.42 16.88 -0.88
C GLY A 242 3.08 18.25 -1.43
#